data_218639fdc65d06cbc969f6e9f6967486
#
_entry.id   218639fdc65d06cbc969f6e9f6967486
#
_cell.length_a   1.000
_cell.length_b   1.000
_cell.length_c   1.000
_cell.angle_alpha   90.00
_cell.angle_beta   90.00
_cell.angle_gamma   90.00
#
_symmetry.space_group_name_H-M   'P 1'
#
loop_
_entity.id
_entity.type
_entity.pdbx_description
1 polymer ?
#
loop_
_entity_poly.entity_id
_entity_poly.type
_entity_poly.pdbx_seq_one_letter_code
_entity_poly.pdbx_strand_id
1 'polypeptide(L)'
;MGIIMVEKDTKNKEKVEGFINRKEMRKFLMENDVHSLDDVEDIISEMEKVILEEMLQGEMDSHLGYSKYDYENKDTDNSRNGYSSKEVRGKSGSFRIDVPRDRKSEFEPQVVKKRQKDIEDMVLALYQKGLTTRDIQNYIVEIYGYNLSPETISNITDRVIERATEWQNRPLEEVYPIIFIDGMYFKVKNGIEAETRTAYIIISIDMEGKKDVLGIWIGEVEDSKFWLNIFNELKTRGVKDVLILCTDKLPGIETAVRAVFPRVELQFCIVHQMRNSLKHVVYKDRKEVVGDLKKVYQAATEEMALLELDRFEDKWGEKYPYIGKSWRDSGDNLSTFFKYSPQIRRLIYTTTPIESLTSQIGQVR
;
A
#
# COMPACT_ATOMS: atom_id res chain seq x y z
N MET A 1 4.25 13.41 24.68
CA MET A 1 4.88 13.57 23.36
C MET A 1 5.29 15.04 23.07
N GLY A 2 5.39 15.89 24.08
CA GLY A 2 5.68 17.34 23.96
C GLY A 2 7.04 17.81 24.51
N ILE A 3 7.83 16.96 25.15
CA ILE A 3 9.04 17.38 25.87
C ILE A 3 10.33 17.23 25.03
N ILE A 4 10.33 16.37 24.01
CA ILE A 4 11.54 16.11 23.20
C ILE A 4 11.77 17.17 22.10
N MET A 5 10.73 17.88 21.65
CA MET A 5 10.90 18.97 20.66
C MET A 5 11.47 20.26 21.25
N VAL A 6 11.21 20.56 22.52
CA VAL A 6 11.71 21.80 23.17
C VAL A 6 13.22 21.73 23.45
N GLU A 7 13.78 20.55 23.76
CA GLU A 7 15.22 20.40 23.99
C GLU A 7 16.08 20.47 22.72
N LYS A 8 15.55 20.09 21.55
CA LYS A 8 16.27 20.21 20.26
C LYS A 8 16.35 21.66 19.77
N ASP A 9 15.29 22.45 19.97
CA ASP A 9 15.28 23.86 19.56
C ASP A 9 16.14 24.74 20.46
N THR A 10 16.21 24.45 21.76
CA THR A 10 17.07 25.18 22.70
C THR A 10 18.56 24.88 22.46
N LYS A 11 18.94 23.62 22.26
CA LYS A 11 20.34 23.25 21.95
C LYS A 11 20.84 23.81 20.61
N ASN A 12 19.97 23.95 19.60
CA ASN A 12 20.32 24.61 18.33
C ASN A 12 20.49 26.14 18.50
N LYS A 13 19.66 26.79 19.32
CA LYS A 13 19.80 28.23 19.61
C LYS A 13 21.09 28.55 20.35
N GLU A 14 21.47 27.78 21.38
CA GLU A 14 22.74 27.96 22.12
C GLU A 14 23.98 27.75 21.25
N LYS A 15 23.93 26.81 20.24
CA LYS A 15 25.05 26.63 19.31
C LYS A 15 25.25 27.80 18.36
N VAL A 16 24.19 28.52 18.00
CA VAL A 16 24.26 29.66 17.06
C VAL A 16 24.60 30.96 17.79
N GLU A 17 24.12 31.17 19.02
CA GLU A 17 24.40 32.39 19.80
C GLU A 17 25.90 32.57 20.14
N GLY A 18 26.69 31.47 20.25
CA GLY A 18 28.13 31.53 20.47
C GLY A 18 28.99 31.80 19.23
N PHE A 19 28.43 31.63 18.03
CA PHE A 19 29.18 31.69 16.76
C PHE A 19 29.10 33.07 16.07
N ILE A 20 28.03 33.85 16.29
CA ILE A 20 27.84 35.13 15.62
C ILE A 20 28.20 36.29 16.55
N ASN A 21 29.34 36.95 16.27
CA ASN A 21 29.75 38.18 16.96
C ASN A 21 29.05 39.39 16.32
N ARG A 22 28.13 40.03 17.05
CA ARG A 22 27.37 41.20 16.57
C ARG A 22 28.23 42.37 16.10
N LYS A 23 29.43 42.59 16.68
CA LYS A 23 30.33 43.67 16.26
C LYS A 23 30.97 43.35 14.90
N GLU A 24 31.41 42.12 14.73
CA GLU A 24 31.98 41.66 13.46
C GLU A 24 30.91 41.61 12.36
N MET A 25 29.71 41.14 12.67
CA MET A 25 28.59 41.15 11.72
C MET A 25 28.24 42.58 11.26
N ARG A 26 28.21 43.56 12.21
CA ARG A 26 27.93 44.96 11.83
C ARG A 26 29.02 45.53 10.94
N LYS A 27 30.27 45.19 11.22
CA LYS A 27 31.42 45.60 10.38
C LYS A 27 31.32 44.98 9.00
N PHE A 28 31.03 43.70 8.91
CA PHE A 28 30.82 42.97 7.66
C PHE A 28 29.69 43.59 6.78
N LEU A 29 28.54 43.88 7.40
CA LEU A 29 27.39 44.47 6.68
C LEU A 29 27.71 45.86 6.15
N MET A 30 28.51 46.67 6.90
CA MET A 30 28.96 48.00 6.44
C MET A 30 29.99 47.90 5.33
N GLU A 31 30.92 46.96 5.39
CA GLU A 31 31.98 46.78 4.39
C GLU A 31 31.46 46.23 3.05
N ASN A 32 30.34 45.49 3.08
CA ASN A 32 29.73 44.88 1.90
C ASN A 32 28.48 45.61 1.39
N ASP A 33 28.19 46.81 1.89
CA ASP A 33 27.15 47.71 1.37
C ASP A 33 25.74 47.08 1.39
N VAL A 34 25.39 46.33 2.43
CA VAL A 34 24.16 45.56 2.57
C VAL A 34 23.01 46.47 3.02
N HIS A 35 22.04 46.73 2.14
CA HIS A 35 20.97 47.68 2.35
C HIS A 35 19.56 47.16 2.12
N SER A 36 19.41 45.98 1.53
CA SER A 36 18.12 45.35 1.23
C SER A 36 17.97 43.97 1.80
N LEU A 37 16.74 43.44 1.81
CA LEU A 37 16.48 42.05 2.14
C LEU A 37 17.06 41.08 1.11
N ASP A 38 17.10 41.51 -0.17
CA ASP A 38 17.68 40.72 -1.25
C ASP A 38 19.19 40.55 -1.04
N ASP A 39 19.92 41.61 -0.62
CA ASP A 39 21.35 41.51 -0.26
C ASP A 39 21.57 40.51 0.91
N VAL A 40 20.65 40.51 1.87
CA VAL A 40 20.72 39.57 3.00
C VAL A 40 20.49 38.13 2.51
N GLU A 41 19.54 37.91 1.60
CA GLU A 41 19.27 36.58 1.03
C GLU A 41 20.47 36.07 0.21
N ASP A 42 21.13 36.92 -0.55
CA ASP A 42 22.35 36.60 -1.30
C ASP A 42 23.50 36.19 -0.37
N ILE A 43 23.71 36.93 0.73
CA ILE A 43 24.73 36.60 1.74
C ILE A 43 24.43 35.27 2.41
N ILE A 44 23.17 35.02 2.81
CA ILE A 44 22.78 33.76 3.44
C ILE A 44 22.98 32.60 2.46
N SER A 45 22.63 32.78 1.19
CA SER A 45 22.83 31.78 0.12
C SER A 45 24.32 31.44 -0.09
N GLU A 46 25.20 32.45 -0.10
CA GLU A 46 26.65 32.20 -0.19
C GLU A 46 27.21 31.54 1.08
N MET A 47 26.72 31.91 2.27
CA MET A 47 27.08 31.21 3.51
C MET A 47 26.62 29.75 3.52
N GLU A 48 25.39 29.46 3.08
CA GLU A 48 24.87 28.10 2.93
C GLU A 48 25.76 27.27 1.99
N LYS A 49 26.18 27.86 0.86
CA LYS A 49 27.08 27.22 -0.10
C LYS A 49 28.42 26.86 0.54
N VAL A 50 29.11 27.85 1.16
CA VAL A 50 30.42 27.63 1.80
C VAL A 50 30.36 26.57 2.89
N ILE A 51 29.32 26.59 3.74
CA ILE A 51 29.13 25.59 4.78
C ILE A 51 28.97 24.19 4.19
N LEU A 52 28.16 24.04 3.13
CA LEU A 52 27.95 22.75 2.47
C LEU A 52 29.23 22.23 1.81
N GLU A 53 29.99 23.10 1.14
CA GLU A 53 31.25 22.72 0.51
C GLU A 53 32.30 22.27 1.54
N GLU A 54 32.43 22.97 2.66
CA GLU A 54 33.32 22.57 3.77
C GLU A 54 32.90 21.25 4.45
N MET A 55 31.57 21.04 4.62
CA MET A 55 31.06 19.76 5.11
C MET A 55 31.39 18.61 4.16
N LEU A 56 31.25 18.83 2.85
CA LEU A 56 31.60 17.85 1.82
C LEU A 56 33.11 17.56 1.78
N GLN A 57 33.97 18.55 2.05
CA GLN A 57 35.41 18.32 2.19
C GLN A 57 35.70 17.44 3.43
N GLY A 58 35.06 17.71 4.56
CA GLY A 58 35.21 16.91 5.79
C GLY A 58 34.75 15.46 5.59
N GLU A 59 33.64 15.24 4.84
CA GLU A 59 33.19 13.87 4.47
C GLU A 59 34.23 13.17 3.57
N MET A 60 34.79 13.89 2.58
CA MET A 60 35.82 13.35 1.69
C MET A 60 37.09 13.01 2.45
N ASP A 61 37.52 13.87 3.39
CA ASP A 61 38.68 13.63 4.24
C ASP A 61 38.48 12.35 5.09
N SER A 62 37.29 12.21 5.67
CA SER A 62 36.92 11.01 6.45
C SER A 62 36.85 9.74 5.57
N HIS A 63 36.34 9.85 4.35
CA HIS A 63 36.24 8.74 3.40
C HIS A 63 37.62 8.25 2.93
N LEU A 64 38.52 9.17 2.64
CA LEU A 64 39.86 8.85 2.17
C LEU A 64 40.86 8.57 3.29
N GLY A 65 40.57 8.98 4.55
CA GLY A 65 41.45 8.83 5.70
C GLY A 65 42.62 9.85 5.76
N TYR A 66 42.62 10.85 4.88
CA TYR A 66 43.63 11.92 4.88
C TYR A 66 43.06 13.26 4.39
N SER A 67 43.55 14.37 4.92
CA SER A 67 43.12 15.73 4.56
C SER A 67 43.72 16.18 3.24
N LYS A 68 43.11 17.22 2.62
CA LYS A 68 43.63 17.81 1.40
C LYS A 68 45.06 18.32 1.58
N TYR A 69 45.96 17.89 0.71
CA TYR A 69 47.43 18.16 0.75
C TYR A 69 48.24 17.39 1.81
N ASP A 70 47.62 16.56 2.65
CA ASP A 70 48.34 15.70 3.61
C ASP A 70 48.68 14.35 2.95
N TYR A 71 49.72 14.33 2.13
CA TYR A 71 50.17 13.13 1.43
C TYR A 71 51.02 12.20 2.31
N GLU A 72 51.55 12.70 3.43
CA GLU A 72 52.38 11.90 4.34
C GLU A 72 51.58 10.87 5.13
N ASN A 73 50.33 11.20 5.44
CA ASN A 73 49.40 10.33 6.17
C ASN A 73 48.45 9.53 5.23
N LYS A 74 48.75 9.49 3.93
CA LYS A 74 47.92 8.78 2.97
C LYS A 74 48.13 7.28 3.05
N ASP A 75 47.18 6.55 3.64
CA ASP A 75 47.17 5.08 3.76
C ASP A 75 46.06 4.40 2.87
N THR A 76 45.80 4.99 1.72
CA THR A 76 44.78 4.48 0.78
C THR A 76 45.29 4.54 -0.66
N ASP A 77 44.87 3.58 -1.49
CA ASP A 77 45.11 3.58 -2.93
C ASP A 77 44.16 4.49 -3.72
N ASN A 78 43.13 5.06 -3.04
CA ASN A 78 42.21 6.03 -3.59
C ASN A 78 42.73 7.48 -3.48
N SER A 79 42.21 8.39 -4.27
CA SER A 79 42.66 9.78 -4.30
C SER A 79 41.54 10.70 -4.70
N ARG A 80 41.61 11.96 -4.32
CA ARG A 80 40.74 13.04 -4.83
C ARG A 80 40.86 13.15 -6.35
N ASN A 81 39.73 13.36 -7.03
CA ASN A 81 39.65 13.46 -8.50
C ASN A 81 38.82 14.68 -8.93
N GLY A 82 39.14 15.83 -8.40
CA GLY A 82 38.44 17.08 -8.72
C GLY A 82 37.05 17.17 -8.13
N TYR A 83 36.20 17.96 -8.76
CA TYR A 83 34.86 18.29 -8.30
C TYR A 83 33.84 18.06 -9.42
N SER A 84 32.59 17.87 -9.03
CA SER A 84 31.41 17.96 -9.91
C SER A 84 30.51 19.06 -9.42
N SER A 85 30.09 19.94 -10.31
CA SER A 85 29.17 21.01 -9.96
C SER A 85 27.75 20.46 -9.82
N LYS A 86 27.03 20.83 -8.75
CA LYS A 86 25.65 20.44 -8.47
C LYS A 86 24.84 21.65 -8.04
N GLU A 87 23.66 21.82 -8.60
CA GLU A 87 22.72 22.84 -8.15
C GLU A 87 21.97 22.32 -6.92
N VAL A 88 21.97 23.13 -5.85
CA VAL A 88 21.30 22.87 -4.59
C VAL A 88 20.35 24.00 -4.29
N ARG A 89 19.14 23.70 -3.82
CA ARG A 89 18.19 24.71 -3.38
C ARG A 89 18.19 24.71 -1.84
N GLY A 90 18.62 25.84 -1.28
CA GLY A 90 18.52 26.16 0.13
C GLY A 90 17.22 26.88 0.47
N LYS A 91 17.11 27.34 1.72
CA LYS A 91 15.96 28.16 2.16
C LYS A 91 15.97 29.54 1.51
N SER A 92 17.15 30.06 1.18
CA SER A 92 17.38 31.40 0.62
C SER A 92 17.56 31.43 -0.90
N GLY A 93 17.27 30.33 -1.61
CA GLY A 93 17.39 30.27 -3.07
C GLY A 93 18.11 29.04 -3.60
N SER A 94 18.33 29.03 -4.93
CA SER A 94 19.12 28.00 -5.61
C SER A 94 20.54 28.49 -5.81
N PHE A 95 21.51 27.67 -5.42
CA PHE A 95 22.94 27.97 -5.63
C PHE A 95 23.68 26.71 -6.09
N ARG A 96 24.86 26.93 -6.69
CA ARG A 96 25.68 25.86 -7.23
C ARG A 96 26.84 25.58 -6.29
N ILE A 97 27.00 24.30 -5.93
CA ILE A 97 28.08 23.82 -5.06
C ILE A 97 29.02 22.89 -5.82
N ASP A 98 30.26 22.82 -5.35
CA ASP A 98 31.28 21.92 -5.85
C ASP A 98 31.39 20.68 -4.95
N VAL A 99 30.89 19.54 -5.47
CA VAL A 99 30.93 18.25 -4.78
C VAL A 99 32.24 17.55 -5.13
N PRO A 100 33.09 17.21 -4.13
CA PRO A 100 34.34 16.53 -4.39
C PRO A 100 34.10 15.10 -4.90
N ARG A 101 35.02 14.60 -5.73
CA ARG A 101 35.03 13.24 -6.26
C ARG A 101 36.33 12.53 -5.91
N ASP A 102 36.23 11.25 -5.73
CA ASP A 102 37.38 10.35 -5.63
C ASP A 102 37.67 9.64 -6.99
N ARG A 103 38.85 9.06 -7.11
CA ARG A 103 39.28 8.41 -8.35
C ARG A 103 38.58 7.10 -8.62
N LYS A 104 38.15 6.38 -7.58
CA LYS A 104 37.44 5.10 -7.67
C LYS A 104 35.93 5.27 -7.78
N SER A 105 35.40 6.49 -7.63
CA SER A 105 33.96 6.78 -7.64
C SER A 105 33.17 6.06 -6.51
N GLU A 106 33.84 5.81 -5.39
CA GLU A 106 33.27 5.14 -4.20
C GLU A 106 32.69 6.14 -3.19
N PHE A 107 33.08 7.41 -3.31
CA PHE A 107 32.61 8.47 -2.41
C PHE A 107 31.13 8.79 -2.65
N GLU A 108 30.33 8.57 -1.61
CA GLU A 108 28.91 8.97 -1.57
C GLU A 108 28.68 10.01 -0.49
N PRO A 109 28.52 11.30 -0.84
CA PRO A 109 28.30 12.37 0.13
C PRO A 109 26.99 12.18 0.87
N GLN A 110 27.03 12.31 2.22
CA GLN A 110 25.85 12.18 3.08
C GLN A 110 25.09 13.51 3.22
N VAL A 111 25.80 14.63 3.26
CA VAL A 111 25.22 15.98 3.40
C VAL A 111 24.42 16.37 2.16
N VAL A 112 24.89 15.98 0.98
CA VAL A 112 24.20 16.21 -0.29
C VAL A 112 23.95 14.89 -0.99
N LYS A 113 23.07 14.09 -0.45
CA LYS A 113 22.71 12.76 -0.98
C LYS A 113 22.35 12.83 -2.46
N LYS A 114 22.57 11.74 -3.19
CA LYS A 114 22.05 11.57 -4.54
C LYS A 114 20.52 11.68 -4.49
N ARG A 115 19.99 12.86 -4.74
CA ARG A 115 18.58 13.28 -4.58
C ARG A 115 17.56 12.38 -5.26
N GLN A 116 17.95 11.68 -6.32
CA GLN A 116 17.04 10.94 -7.17
C GLN A 116 16.35 9.80 -6.42
N LYS A 117 17.07 9.06 -5.58
CA LYS A 117 16.52 7.92 -4.85
C LYS A 117 15.51 8.33 -3.78
N ASP A 118 15.81 9.37 -3.02
CA ASP A 118 14.92 9.85 -1.94
C ASP A 118 13.61 10.43 -2.52
N ILE A 119 13.68 11.11 -3.67
CA ILE A 119 12.50 11.65 -4.37
C ILE A 119 11.69 10.53 -4.99
N GLU A 120 12.32 9.53 -5.61
CA GLU A 120 11.64 8.36 -6.14
C GLU A 120 10.88 7.61 -5.05
N ASP A 121 11.53 7.31 -3.93
CA ASP A 121 10.90 6.64 -2.79
C ASP A 121 9.72 7.44 -2.22
N MET A 122 9.84 8.77 -2.19
CA MET A 122 8.76 9.66 -1.75
C MET A 122 7.60 9.69 -2.76
N VAL A 123 7.87 9.82 -4.05
CA VAL A 123 6.84 9.75 -5.11
C VAL A 123 6.08 8.44 -5.00
N LEU A 124 6.79 7.32 -4.84
CA LEU A 124 6.20 6.00 -4.67
C LEU A 124 5.34 5.92 -3.40
N ALA A 125 5.82 6.45 -2.27
CA ALA A 125 5.08 6.47 -1.01
C ALA A 125 3.80 7.32 -1.10
N LEU A 126 3.83 8.46 -1.79
CA LEU A 126 2.67 9.33 -2.00
C LEU A 126 1.68 8.68 -2.99
N TYR A 127 2.18 8.05 -4.04
CA TYR A 127 1.36 7.32 -5.00
C TYR A 127 0.63 6.13 -4.36
N GLN A 128 1.33 5.36 -3.51
CA GLN A 128 0.74 4.27 -2.73
C GLN A 128 -0.35 4.74 -1.75
N LYS A 129 -0.31 6.00 -1.32
CA LYS A 129 -1.38 6.64 -0.53
C LYS A 129 -2.56 7.12 -1.37
N GLY A 130 -2.54 6.90 -2.68
CA GLY A 130 -3.63 7.23 -3.59
C GLY A 130 -3.61 8.67 -4.12
N LEU A 131 -2.51 9.42 -3.96
CA LEU A 131 -2.39 10.74 -4.57
C LEU A 131 -2.23 10.62 -6.09
N THR A 132 -2.87 11.54 -6.83
CA THR A 132 -2.66 11.63 -8.27
C THR A 132 -1.26 12.16 -8.60
N THR A 133 -0.78 11.91 -9.82
CA THR A 133 0.53 12.43 -10.26
C THR A 133 0.62 13.95 -10.16
N ARG A 134 -0.50 14.67 -10.37
CA ARG A 134 -0.60 16.11 -10.19
C ARG A 134 -0.53 16.55 -8.74
N ASP A 135 -1.20 15.83 -7.84
CA ASP A 135 -1.14 16.11 -6.39
C ASP A 135 0.26 15.87 -5.85
N ILE A 136 0.92 14.81 -6.31
CA ILE A 136 2.32 14.51 -5.98
C ILE A 136 3.24 15.63 -6.48
N GLN A 137 3.04 16.12 -7.71
CA GLN A 137 3.81 17.25 -8.24
C GLN A 137 3.65 18.49 -7.37
N ASN A 138 2.40 18.88 -7.05
CA ASN A 138 2.11 20.04 -6.20
C ASN A 138 2.75 19.89 -4.82
N TYR A 139 2.62 18.71 -4.20
CA TYR A 139 3.22 18.43 -2.89
C TYR A 139 4.74 18.55 -2.89
N ILE A 140 5.40 18.04 -3.94
CA ILE A 140 6.86 18.10 -4.06
C ILE A 140 7.32 19.56 -4.29
N VAL A 141 6.58 20.33 -5.08
CA VAL A 141 6.86 21.76 -5.29
C VAL A 141 6.70 22.53 -3.99
N GLU A 142 5.61 22.31 -3.26
CA GLU A 142 5.28 23.04 -2.03
C GLU A 142 6.29 22.75 -0.89
N ILE A 143 6.61 21.49 -0.67
CA ILE A 143 7.44 21.07 0.48
C ILE A 143 8.94 21.17 0.19
N TYR A 144 9.35 20.82 -1.03
CA TYR A 144 10.76 20.67 -1.39
C TYR A 144 11.22 21.67 -2.45
N GLY A 145 10.30 22.46 -3.01
CA GLY A 145 10.58 23.45 -4.03
C GLY A 145 11.07 22.89 -5.37
N TYR A 146 10.93 21.57 -5.62
CA TYR A 146 11.30 20.95 -6.89
C TYR A 146 10.12 20.85 -7.83
N ASN A 147 10.33 21.23 -9.09
CA ASN A 147 9.35 21.00 -10.12
C ASN A 147 9.73 19.72 -10.89
N LEU A 148 9.09 18.61 -10.54
CA LEU A 148 9.16 17.39 -11.32
C LEU A 148 8.16 17.49 -12.48
N SER A 149 8.58 17.09 -13.68
CA SER A 149 7.61 17.00 -14.77
C SER A 149 6.60 15.89 -14.50
N PRO A 150 5.33 16.02 -14.97
CA PRO A 150 4.35 14.94 -14.89
C PRO A 150 4.85 13.62 -15.50
N GLU A 151 5.66 13.70 -16.54
CA GLU A 151 6.29 12.56 -17.20
C GLU A 151 7.31 11.87 -16.28
N THR A 152 8.13 12.62 -15.54
CA THR A 152 9.06 12.04 -14.54
C THR A 152 8.31 11.31 -13.45
N ILE A 153 7.21 11.88 -12.94
CA ILE A 153 6.38 11.24 -11.91
C ILE A 153 5.74 9.98 -12.48
N SER A 154 5.21 10.02 -13.71
CA SER A 154 4.65 8.84 -14.38
C SER A 154 5.68 7.72 -14.52
N ASN A 155 6.89 8.03 -15.01
CA ASN A 155 7.96 7.05 -15.15
C ASN A 155 8.39 6.43 -13.81
N ILE A 156 8.34 7.20 -12.72
CA ILE A 156 8.61 6.66 -11.38
C ILE A 156 7.47 5.73 -10.94
N THR A 157 6.21 6.14 -11.17
CA THR A 157 5.03 5.33 -10.78
C THR A 157 4.90 4.06 -11.62
N ASP A 158 5.35 4.06 -12.87
CA ASP A 158 5.34 2.88 -13.73
C ASP A 158 6.19 1.73 -13.16
N ARG A 159 7.24 2.03 -12.42
CA ARG A 159 8.02 1.01 -11.68
C ARG A 159 7.21 0.30 -10.58
N VAL A 160 6.18 0.93 -10.03
CA VAL A 160 5.25 0.27 -9.10
C VAL A 160 4.45 -0.79 -9.84
N ILE A 161 4.03 -0.49 -11.07
CA ILE A 161 3.28 -1.42 -11.92
C ILE A 161 4.14 -2.66 -12.24
N GLU A 162 5.42 -2.46 -12.57
CA GLU A 162 6.35 -3.58 -12.78
C GLU A 162 6.46 -4.48 -11.53
N ARG A 163 6.71 -3.88 -10.37
CA ARG A 163 6.77 -4.63 -9.09
C ARG A 163 5.44 -5.30 -8.74
N ALA A 164 4.31 -4.63 -8.98
CA ALA A 164 2.98 -5.21 -8.78
C ALA A 164 2.75 -6.40 -9.71
N THR A 165 3.21 -6.31 -10.97
CA THR A 165 3.13 -7.38 -11.96
C THR A 165 4.02 -8.57 -11.57
N GLU A 166 5.25 -8.33 -11.12
CA GLU A 166 6.14 -9.38 -10.60
C GLU A 166 5.51 -10.08 -9.39
N TRP A 167 4.96 -9.29 -8.46
CA TRP A 167 4.27 -9.83 -7.29
C TRP A 167 3.03 -10.65 -7.69
N GLN A 168 2.21 -10.16 -8.62
CA GLN A 168 1.03 -10.87 -9.13
C GLN A 168 1.42 -12.20 -9.77
N ASN A 169 2.54 -12.27 -10.49
CA ASN A 169 2.98 -13.45 -11.22
C ASN A 169 3.93 -14.38 -10.42
N ARG A 170 4.18 -14.07 -9.14
CA ARG A 170 5.09 -14.88 -8.32
C ARG A 170 4.62 -16.33 -8.22
N PRO A 171 5.54 -17.31 -8.07
CA PRO A 171 5.18 -18.68 -7.73
C PRO A 171 4.37 -18.76 -6.45
N LEU A 172 3.45 -19.71 -6.39
CA LEU A 172 2.58 -19.98 -5.27
C LEU A 172 2.84 -21.37 -4.68
N GLU A 173 2.35 -21.59 -3.45
CA GLU A 173 2.40 -22.92 -2.82
C GLU A 173 1.54 -23.93 -3.58
N GLU A 174 1.91 -25.21 -3.48
CA GLU A 174 1.22 -26.26 -4.19
C GLU A 174 -0.18 -26.55 -3.65
N VAL A 175 -0.39 -26.35 -2.36
CA VAL A 175 -1.66 -26.69 -1.66
C VAL A 175 -2.09 -25.56 -0.75
N TYR A 176 -3.33 -25.13 -0.89
CA TYR A 176 -3.97 -24.18 0.01
C TYR A 176 -5.17 -24.82 0.71
N PRO A 177 -5.14 -24.97 2.06
CA PRO A 177 -6.28 -25.43 2.85
C PRO A 177 -7.53 -24.60 2.65
N ILE A 178 -7.40 -23.26 2.63
CA ILE A 178 -8.54 -22.37 2.49
C ILE A 178 -8.16 -21.19 1.59
N ILE A 179 -9.01 -20.93 0.63
CA ILE A 179 -8.95 -19.72 -0.21
C ILE A 179 -10.25 -18.94 -0.01
N PHE A 180 -10.14 -17.62 0.08
CA PHE A 180 -11.27 -16.68 0.12
C PHE A 180 -11.23 -15.80 -1.12
N ILE A 181 -12.40 -15.56 -1.71
CA ILE A 181 -12.59 -14.59 -2.81
C ILE A 181 -13.63 -13.57 -2.37
N ASP A 182 -13.29 -12.30 -2.51
CA ASP A 182 -14.20 -11.18 -2.25
C ASP A 182 -14.05 -10.10 -3.32
N GLY A 183 -15.13 -9.44 -3.66
CA GLY A 183 -15.19 -8.39 -4.67
C GLY A 183 -15.34 -7.00 -4.06
N MET A 184 -14.47 -6.07 -4.46
CA MET A 184 -14.54 -4.68 -4.08
C MET A 184 -14.92 -3.81 -5.29
N TYR A 185 -15.98 -3.01 -5.15
CA TYR A 185 -16.40 -2.07 -6.18
C TYR A 185 -15.64 -0.76 -6.08
N PHE A 186 -15.14 -0.28 -7.21
CA PHE A 186 -14.49 1.02 -7.31
C PHE A 186 -14.88 1.74 -8.60
N LYS A 187 -14.75 3.07 -8.61
CA LYS A 187 -15.07 3.89 -9.77
C LYS A 187 -13.80 4.29 -10.50
N VAL A 188 -13.76 4.05 -11.79
CA VAL A 188 -12.70 4.49 -12.69
C VAL A 188 -13.25 5.61 -13.56
N LYS A 189 -12.56 6.75 -13.61
CA LYS A 189 -12.87 7.81 -14.56
C LYS A 189 -12.28 7.45 -15.93
N ASN A 190 -13.13 7.26 -16.92
CA ASN A 190 -12.73 7.11 -18.31
C ASN A 190 -13.21 8.34 -19.08
N GLY A 191 -12.37 9.38 -19.11
CA GLY A 191 -12.76 10.69 -19.66
C GLY A 191 -13.79 11.41 -18.77
N ILE A 192 -15.00 11.63 -19.30
CA ILE A 192 -16.09 12.36 -18.64
C ILE A 192 -16.96 11.42 -17.79
N GLU A 193 -17.01 10.14 -18.11
CA GLU A 193 -17.86 9.16 -17.45
C GLU A 193 -17.10 8.38 -16.37
N ALA A 194 -17.80 8.02 -15.29
CA ALA A 194 -17.26 7.17 -14.23
C ALA A 194 -17.88 5.78 -14.35
N GLU A 195 -17.06 4.79 -14.69
CA GLU A 195 -17.45 3.39 -14.74
C GLU A 195 -17.21 2.71 -13.39
N THR A 196 -18.15 1.86 -12.97
CA THR A 196 -17.94 1.01 -11.79
C THR A 196 -17.29 -0.30 -12.25
N ARG A 197 -16.15 -0.64 -11.65
CA ARG A 197 -15.45 -1.90 -11.87
C ARG A 197 -15.33 -2.66 -10.56
N THR A 198 -15.13 -3.97 -10.67
CA THR A 198 -14.92 -4.84 -9.51
C THR A 198 -13.48 -5.34 -9.50
N ALA A 199 -12.79 -5.16 -8.36
CA ALA A 199 -11.54 -5.83 -8.08
C ALA A 199 -11.82 -7.05 -7.20
N TYR A 200 -11.46 -8.23 -7.67
CA TYR A 200 -11.52 -9.47 -6.91
C TYR A 200 -10.18 -9.73 -6.24
N ILE A 201 -10.21 -9.86 -4.94
CA ILE A 201 -9.05 -10.16 -4.12
C ILE A 201 -9.15 -11.62 -3.69
N ILE A 202 -8.08 -12.37 -3.91
CA ILE A 202 -7.97 -13.76 -3.46
C ILE A 202 -6.96 -13.82 -2.32
N ILE A 203 -7.45 -14.25 -1.16
CA ILE A 203 -6.63 -14.48 0.04
C ILE A 203 -6.60 -15.96 0.34
N SER A 204 -5.45 -16.47 0.73
CA SER A 204 -5.27 -17.84 1.20
C SER A 204 -4.94 -17.89 2.68
N ILE A 205 -5.17 -19.05 3.26
CA ILE A 205 -4.52 -19.54 4.47
C ILE A 205 -3.67 -20.74 4.04
N ASP A 206 -2.36 -20.68 4.30
CA ASP A 206 -1.43 -21.75 3.98
C ASP A 206 -1.45 -22.88 5.02
N MET A 207 -0.61 -23.90 4.85
CA MET A 207 -0.51 -25.05 5.75
C MET A 207 0.02 -24.68 7.15
N GLU A 208 0.71 -23.56 7.29
CA GLU A 208 1.22 -23.00 8.54
C GLU A 208 0.20 -22.06 9.22
N GLY A 209 -0.95 -21.83 8.59
CA GLY A 209 -2.01 -20.92 9.09
C GLY A 209 -1.74 -19.43 8.82
N LYS A 210 -0.77 -19.10 7.97
CA LYS A 210 -0.48 -17.73 7.57
C LYS A 210 -1.43 -17.30 6.45
N LYS A 211 -1.76 -16.01 6.48
CA LYS A 211 -2.54 -15.37 5.41
C LYS A 211 -1.63 -14.79 4.36
N ASP A 212 -1.96 -15.01 3.09
CA ASP A 212 -1.31 -14.37 1.95
C ASP A 212 -2.34 -13.93 0.92
N VAL A 213 -2.06 -12.83 0.22
CA VAL A 213 -2.87 -12.37 -0.91
C VAL A 213 -2.32 -13.00 -2.16
N LEU A 214 -3.06 -13.92 -2.78
CA LEU A 214 -2.59 -14.63 -3.98
C LEU A 214 -2.58 -13.76 -5.22
N GLY A 215 -3.45 -12.75 -5.27
CA GLY A 215 -3.53 -11.79 -6.35
C GLY A 215 -4.79 -10.95 -6.30
N ILE A 216 -4.86 -9.98 -7.25
CA ILE A 216 -5.96 -9.07 -7.46
C ILE A 216 -6.31 -9.07 -8.94
N TRP A 217 -7.58 -9.30 -9.29
CA TRP A 217 -8.07 -9.31 -10.66
C TRP A 217 -9.20 -8.31 -10.84
N ILE A 218 -9.12 -7.54 -11.91
CA ILE A 218 -10.14 -6.55 -12.25
C ILE A 218 -11.01 -7.16 -13.35
N GLY A 219 -12.31 -7.25 -13.08
CA GLY A 219 -13.30 -7.79 -14.01
C GLY A 219 -14.36 -6.78 -14.42
N GLU A 220 -14.79 -6.88 -15.67
CA GLU A 220 -15.95 -6.13 -16.20
C GLU A 220 -17.22 -7.00 -16.15
N VAL A 221 -17.06 -8.31 -16.34
CA VAL A 221 -18.15 -9.29 -16.38
C VAL A 221 -17.81 -10.49 -15.52
N GLU A 222 -18.70 -10.78 -14.58
CA GLU A 222 -18.61 -11.96 -13.71
C GLU A 222 -19.26 -13.16 -14.42
N ASP A 223 -18.46 -13.93 -15.15
CA ASP A 223 -18.91 -15.16 -15.79
C ASP A 223 -17.97 -16.34 -15.50
N SER A 224 -18.38 -17.53 -15.91
CA SER A 224 -17.58 -18.75 -15.71
C SER A 224 -16.23 -18.69 -16.44
N LYS A 225 -16.11 -17.97 -17.54
CA LYS A 225 -14.87 -17.83 -18.31
C LYS A 225 -13.86 -16.95 -17.57
N PHE A 226 -14.32 -15.86 -16.96
CA PHE A 226 -13.51 -14.99 -16.12
C PHE A 226 -12.90 -15.78 -14.96
N TRP A 227 -13.71 -16.54 -14.21
CA TRP A 227 -13.24 -17.36 -13.09
C TRP A 227 -12.32 -18.49 -13.55
N LEU A 228 -12.62 -19.12 -14.68
CA LEU A 228 -11.77 -20.17 -15.24
C LEU A 228 -10.35 -19.64 -15.54
N ASN A 229 -10.24 -18.44 -16.08
CA ASN A 229 -8.94 -17.81 -16.34
C ASN A 229 -8.17 -17.58 -15.04
N ILE A 230 -8.83 -17.07 -14.00
CA ILE A 230 -8.20 -16.84 -12.68
C ILE A 230 -7.69 -18.16 -12.09
N PHE A 231 -8.53 -19.20 -12.05
CA PHE A 231 -8.10 -20.49 -11.46
C PHE A 231 -7.01 -21.17 -12.27
N ASN A 232 -7.01 -21.04 -13.60
CA ASN A 232 -5.92 -21.54 -14.45
C ASN A 232 -4.62 -20.73 -14.22
N GLU A 233 -4.71 -19.43 -14.01
CA GLU A 233 -3.54 -18.62 -13.64
C GLU A 233 -2.95 -19.08 -12.30
N LEU A 234 -3.77 -19.30 -11.26
CA LEU A 234 -3.31 -19.87 -10.00
C LEU A 234 -2.60 -21.21 -10.21
N LYS A 235 -3.16 -22.08 -11.06
CA LYS A 235 -2.55 -23.37 -11.41
C LYS A 235 -1.22 -23.21 -12.13
N THR A 236 -1.12 -22.28 -13.06
CA THR A 236 0.12 -21.96 -13.78
C THR A 236 1.21 -21.45 -12.84
N ARG A 237 0.83 -20.72 -11.79
CA ARG A 237 1.72 -20.21 -10.76
C ARG A 237 2.12 -21.26 -9.70
N GLY A 238 1.65 -22.51 -9.83
CA GLY A 238 2.09 -23.65 -9.01
C GLY A 238 1.02 -24.31 -8.16
N VAL A 239 -0.19 -23.74 -8.01
CA VAL A 239 -1.26 -24.32 -7.18
C VAL A 239 -1.74 -25.63 -7.79
N LYS A 240 -1.58 -26.73 -7.06
CA LYS A 240 -2.03 -28.07 -7.47
C LYS A 240 -3.39 -28.42 -6.87
N ASP A 241 -3.66 -27.98 -5.63
CA ASP A 241 -4.90 -28.31 -4.94
C ASP A 241 -5.39 -27.17 -4.01
N VAL A 242 -6.71 -27.04 -3.90
CA VAL A 242 -7.41 -26.15 -3.00
C VAL A 242 -8.46 -26.98 -2.28
N LEU A 243 -8.41 -27.03 -0.93
CA LEU A 243 -9.35 -27.88 -0.20
C LEU A 243 -10.70 -27.21 -0.01
N ILE A 244 -10.72 -25.95 0.42
CA ILE A 244 -11.94 -25.18 0.65
C ILE A 244 -11.84 -23.82 -0.06
N LEU A 245 -12.85 -23.49 -0.85
CA LEU A 245 -13.01 -22.17 -1.45
C LEU A 245 -14.21 -21.45 -0.80
N CYS A 246 -13.94 -20.34 -0.13
CA CYS A 246 -14.95 -19.48 0.47
C CYS A 246 -15.19 -18.25 -0.41
N THR A 247 -16.44 -18.04 -0.84
CA THR A 247 -16.78 -16.95 -1.76
C THR A 247 -18.25 -16.55 -1.61
N ASP A 248 -18.61 -15.43 -2.22
CA ASP A 248 -20.00 -15.09 -2.45
C ASP A 248 -20.60 -16.00 -3.54
N LYS A 249 -21.91 -16.02 -3.65
CA LYS A 249 -22.60 -16.72 -4.74
C LYS A 249 -22.40 -15.94 -6.06
N LEU A 250 -21.17 -16.01 -6.59
CA LEU A 250 -20.79 -15.32 -7.84
C LEU A 250 -21.19 -16.16 -9.06
N PRO A 251 -21.70 -15.52 -10.13
CA PRO A 251 -22.11 -16.25 -11.34
C PRO A 251 -20.96 -17.04 -11.95
N GLY A 252 -21.17 -18.33 -12.22
CA GLY A 252 -20.22 -19.21 -12.91
C GLY A 252 -19.01 -19.68 -12.11
N ILE A 253 -18.81 -19.22 -10.86
CA ILE A 253 -17.63 -19.57 -10.06
C ILE A 253 -17.58 -21.05 -9.71
N GLU A 254 -18.71 -21.67 -9.38
CA GLU A 254 -18.78 -23.09 -9.04
C GLU A 254 -18.34 -23.97 -10.22
N THR A 255 -18.86 -23.70 -11.41
CA THR A 255 -18.49 -24.43 -12.62
C THR A 255 -17.01 -24.30 -12.93
N ALA A 256 -16.47 -23.08 -12.81
CA ALA A 256 -15.09 -22.80 -13.12
C ALA A 256 -14.12 -23.45 -12.12
N VAL A 257 -14.40 -23.33 -10.81
CA VAL A 257 -13.50 -23.89 -9.80
C VAL A 257 -13.45 -25.41 -9.84
N ARG A 258 -14.61 -26.07 -10.02
CA ARG A 258 -14.67 -27.55 -10.13
C ARG A 258 -13.98 -28.08 -11.38
N ALA A 259 -13.94 -27.29 -12.47
CA ALA A 259 -13.21 -27.65 -13.68
C ALA A 259 -11.69 -27.66 -13.48
N VAL A 260 -11.14 -26.77 -12.65
CA VAL A 260 -9.70 -26.63 -12.41
C VAL A 260 -9.25 -27.41 -11.17
N PHE A 261 -10.03 -27.37 -10.10
CA PHE A 261 -9.78 -28.03 -8.81
C PHE A 261 -10.97 -28.97 -8.47
N PRO A 262 -11.06 -30.18 -9.04
CA PRO A 262 -12.27 -31.04 -8.93
C PRO A 262 -12.61 -31.47 -7.51
N ARG A 263 -11.62 -31.46 -6.60
CA ARG A 263 -11.79 -31.90 -5.20
C ARG A 263 -12.16 -30.77 -4.25
N VAL A 264 -12.24 -29.52 -4.76
CA VAL A 264 -12.53 -28.36 -3.92
C VAL A 264 -13.90 -28.46 -3.29
N GLU A 265 -13.98 -28.18 -1.99
CA GLU A 265 -15.23 -27.92 -1.30
C GLU A 265 -15.58 -26.44 -1.33
N LEU A 266 -16.74 -26.12 -1.90
CA LEU A 266 -17.19 -24.74 -2.04
C LEU A 266 -18.03 -24.36 -0.84
N GLN A 267 -17.71 -23.23 -0.20
CA GLN A 267 -18.46 -22.63 0.88
C GLN A 267 -18.94 -21.24 0.47
N PHE A 268 -20.23 -21.03 0.38
CA PHE A 268 -20.79 -19.70 0.19
C PHE A 268 -20.79 -18.90 1.51
N CYS A 269 -20.49 -17.62 1.41
CA CYS A 269 -20.43 -16.71 2.53
C CYS A 269 -21.79 -16.51 3.20
N ILE A 270 -21.93 -16.95 4.44
CA ILE A 270 -23.17 -16.79 5.22
C ILE A 270 -23.50 -15.31 5.46
N VAL A 271 -22.49 -14.46 5.66
CA VAL A 271 -22.71 -13.02 5.87
C VAL A 271 -23.33 -12.36 4.65
N HIS A 272 -22.84 -12.68 3.44
CA HIS A 272 -23.41 -12.19 2.20
C HIS A 272 -24.80 -12.77 1.93
N GLN A 273 -25.03 -14.05 2.21
CA GLN A 273 -26.36 -14.65 2.13
C GLN A 273 -27.36 -13.94 3.07
N MET A 274 -26.95 -13.63 4.30
CA MET A 274 -27.74 -12.86 5.25
C MET A 274 -28.04 -11.44 4.75
N ARG A 275 -27.02 -10.71 4.26
CA ARG A 275 -27.19 -9.36 3.69
C ARG A 275 -28.20 -9.39 2.51
N ASN A 276 -28.07 -10.37 1.62
CA ASN A 276 -28.98 -10.55 0.49
C ASN A 276 -30.40 -10.86 0.94
N SER A 277 -30.57 -11.72 1.95
CA SER A 277 -31.88 -12.03 2.52
C SER A 277 -32.58 -10.78 3.07
N LEU A 278 -31.83 -9.85 3.66
CA LEU A 278 -32.37 -8.66 4.29
C LEU A 278 -32.65 -7.49 3.34
N LYS A 279 -32.22 -7.54 2.08
CA LYS A 279 -32.42 -6.43 1.11
C LYS A 279 -33.89 -6.04 0.95
N HIS A 280 -34.79 -7.01 0.96
CA HIS A 280 -36.20 -6.83 0.73
C HIS A 280 -37.06 -6.98 1.99
N VAL A 281 -36.44 -7.11 3.17
CA VAL A 281 -37.14 -7.21 4.45
C VAL A 281 -37.44 -5.81 4.99
N VAL A 282 -38.73 -5.55 5.31
CA VAL A 282 -39.10 -4.27 5.93
C VAL A 282 -38.44 -4.08 7.28
N TYR A 283 -38.08 -2.85 7.61
CA TYR A 283 -37.24 -2.52 8.77
C TYR A 283 -37.73 -3.13 10.10
N LYS A 284 -39.05 -3.10 10.36
CA LYS A 284 -39.65 -3.63 11.57
C LYS A 284 -39.43 -5.14 11.79
N ASP A 285 -39.29 -5.92 10.71
CA ASP A 285 -39.13 -7.36 10.79
C ASP A 285 -37.67 -7.81 10.80
N ARG A 286 -36.73 -6.92 10.41
CA ARG A 286 -35.31 -7.29 10.22
C ARG A 286 -34.70 -7.94 11.43
N LYS A 287 -34.94 -7.43 12.64
CA LYS A 287 -34.36 -7.97 13.87
C LYS A 287 -34.80 -9.41 14.11
N GLU A 288 -36.08 -9.71 13.88
CA GLU A 288 -36.67 -11.02 14.11
C GLU A 288 -36.25 -12.01 13.03
N VAL A 289 -36.29 -11.61 11.74
CA VAL A 289 -35.80 -12.40 10.61
C VAL A 289 -34.33 -12.77 10.80
N VAL A 290 -33.46 -11.83 11.21
CA VAL A 290 -32.06 -12.11 11.52
C VAL A 290 -31.94 -13.11 12.66
N GLY A 291 -32.75 -12.97 13.71
CA GLY A 291 -32.76 -13.87 14.85
C GLY A 291 -33.11 -15.32 14.45
N ASP A 292 -34.09 -15.48 13.59
CA ASP A 292 -34.51 -16.80 13.13
C ASP A 292 -33.51 -17.41 12.13
N LEU A 293 -32.99 -16.64 11.18
CA LEU A 293 -31.94 -17.11 10.28
C LEU A 293 -30.62 -17.46 11.00
N LYS A 294 -30.32 -16.80 12.14
CA LYS A 294 -29.17 -17.15 12.97
C LYS A 294 -29.25 -18.58 13.49
N LYS A 295 -30.46 -19.06 13.85
CA LYS A 295 -30.65 -20.43 14.32
C LYS A 295 -30.27 -21.44 13.25
N VAL A 296 -30.51 -21.15 11.98
CA VAL A 296 -30.17 -22.01 10.86
C VAL A 296 -28.66 -22.23 10.80
N TYR A 297 -27.85 -21.18 10.65
CA TYR A 297 -26.41 -21.36 10.48
C TYR A 297 -25.62 -21.57 11.79
N GLN A 298 -26.24 -21.35 12.93
CA GLN A 298 -25.63 -21.66 14.25
C GLN A 298 -26.04 -23.04 14.77
N ALA A 299 -26.83 -23.80 14.03
CA ALA A 299 -27.21 -25.16 14.39
C ALA A 299 -25.97 -26.05 14.60
N ALA A 300 -26.13 -27.08 15.43
CA ALA A 300 -25.03 -28.00 15.73
C ALA A 300 -24.70 -28.90 14.52
N THR A 301 -25.74 -29.33 13.79
CA THR A 301 -25.63 -30.18 12.59
C THR A 301 -26.42 -29.62 11.42
N GLU A 302 -26.17 -30.15 10.24
CA GLU A 302 -26.88 -29.77 9.01
C GLU A 302 -28.37 -30.16 9.11
N GLU A 303 -28.70 -31.30 9.67
CA GLU A 303 -30.09 -31.74 9.85
C GLU A 303 -30.86 -30.77 10.76
N MET A 304 -30.22 -30.29 11.85
CA MET A 304 -30.81 -29.26 12.71
C MET A 304 -30.99 -27.95 11.99
N ALA A 305 -30.03 -27.58 11.14
CA ALA A 305 -30.12 -26.36 10.30
C ALA A 305 -31.31 -26.42 9.36
N LEU A 306 -31.55 -27.57 8.73
CA LEU A 306 -32.70 -27.76 7.85
C LEU A 306 -34.04 -27.66 8.63
N LEU A 307 -34.12 -28.22 9.83
CA LEU A 307 -35.31 -28.07 10.71
C LEU A 307 -35.55 -26.60 11.10
N GLU A 308 -34.50 -25.83 11.38
CA GLU A 308 -34.65 -24.40 11.68
C GLU A 308 -35.04 -23.61 10.41
N LEU A 309 -34.60 -24.04 9.23
CA LEU A 309 -35.03 -23.44 7.96
C LEU A 309 -36.51 -23.72 7.68
N ASP A 310 -37.02 -24.97 7.96
CA ASP A 310 -38.42 -25.28 7.85
C ASP A 310 -39.25 -24.36 8.77
N ARG A 311 -38.84 -24.19 10.05
CA ARG A 311 -39.49 -23.28 11.00
C ARG A 311 -39.47 -21.81 10.51
N PHE A 312 -38.39 -21.42 9.87
CA PHE A 312 -38.30 -20.11 9.28
C PHE A 312 -39.32 -19.92 8.15
N GLU A 313 -39.46 -20.91 7.28
CA GLU A 313 -40.41 -20.90 6.18
C GLU A 313 -41.87 -20.94 6.64
N ASP A 314 -42.19 -21.74 7.68
CA ASP A 314 -43.52 -21.77 8.30
C ASP A 314 -43.91 -20.40 8.85
N LYS A 315 -42.95 -19.63 9.38
CA LYS A 315 -43.22 -18.32 9.98
C LYS A 315 -43.21 -17.18 8.97
N TRP A 316 -42.27 -17.21 8.04
CA TRP A 316 -41.98 -16.07 7.15
C TRP A 316 -42.27 -16.36 5.67
N GLY A 317 -42.55 -17.61 5.31
CA GLY A 317 -42.67 -18.04 3.90
C GLY A 317 -43.80 -17.34 3.15
N GLU A 318 -44.90 -17.01 3.79
CA GLU A 318 -45.99 -16.23 3.17
C GLU A 318 -45.54 -14.80 2.87
N LYS A 319 -44.78 -14.17 3.76
CA LYS A 319 -44.34 -12.77 3.65
C LYS A 319 -43.05 -12.57 2.89
N TYR A 320 -42.11 -13.51 3.00
CA TYR A 320 -40.76 -13.45 2.40
C TYR A 320 -40.37 -14.77 1.75
N PRO A 321 -41.14 -15.29 0.78
CA PRO A 321 -40.93 -16.64 0.22
C PRO A 321 -39.57 -16.81 -0.45
N TYR A 322 -39.00 -15.73 -0.99
CA TYR A 322 -37.70 -15.73 -1.65
C TYR A 322 -36.53 -16.09 -0.71
N ILE A 323 -36.65 -15.82 0.60
CA ILE A 323 -35.55 -16.08 1.54
C ILE A 323 -35.35 -17.58 1.71
N GLY A 324 -36.40 -18.31 2.10
CA GLY A 324 -36.33 -19.77 2.27
C GLY A 324 -35.86 -20.45 0.97
N LYS A 325 -36.46 -20.08 -0.17
CA LYS A 325 -36.02 -20.58 -1.46
C LYS A 325 -34.55 -20.32 -1.74
N SER A 326 -34.06 -19.10 -1.52
CA SER A 326 -32.64 -18.75 -1.75
C SER A 326 -31.67 -19.55 -0.87
N TRP A 327 -32.06 -19.82 0.39
CA TRP A 327 -31.25 -20.64 1.30
C TRP A 327 -31.24 -22.10 0.86
N ARG A 328 -32.37 -22.67 0.41
CA ARG A 328 -32.44 -24.03 -0.12
C ARG A 328 -31.68 -24.20 -1.43
N ASP A 329 -31.86 -23.27 -2.38
CA ASP A 329 -31.17 -23.30 -3.69
C ASP A 329 -29.64 -23.20 -3.55
N SER A 330 -29.14 -22.74 -2.43
CA SER A 330 -27.71 -22.64 -2.12
C SER A 330 -27.27 -23.64 -1.05
N GLY A 331 -28.17 -24.50 -0.57
CA GLY A 331 -28.00 -25.35 0.59
C GLY A 331 -26.68 -26.11 0.60
N ASP A 332 -26.39 -26.86 -0.46
CA ASP A 332 -25.19 -27.69 -0.57
C ASP A 332 -23.90 -26.90 -0.34
N ASN A 333 -23.82 -25.67 -0.86
CA ASN A 333 -22.65 -24.82 -0.74
C ASN A 333 -22.70 -23.90 0.51
N LEU A 334 -23.90 -23.70 1.12
CA LEU A 334 -24.02 -22.98 2.40
C LEU A 334 -23.75 -23.88 3.59
N SER A 335 -24.01 -25.19 3.50
CA SER A 335 -23.88 -26.15 4.59
C SER A 335 -22.51 -26.84 4.67
N THR A 336 -21.62 -26.60 3.70
CA THR A 336 -20.29 -27.22 3.63
C THR A 336 -19.53 -27.10 4.96
N PHE A 337 -19.64 -25.99 5.66
CA PHE A 337 -18.95 -25.78 6.94
C PHE A 337 -19.37 -26.76 8.05
N PHE A 338 -20.55 -27.37 7.99
CA PHE A 338 -21.00 -28.36 8.98
C PHE A 338 -20.14 -29.62 8.99
N LYS A 339 -19.42 -29.94 7.92
CA LYS A 339 -18.49 -31.07 7.82
C LYS A 339 -17.24 -30.90 8.68
N TYR A 340 -16.97 -29.69 9.18
CA TYR A 340 -15.71 -29.35 9.83
C TYR A 340 -15.87 -29.10 11.33
N SER A 341 -14.73 -29.10 12.04
CA SER A 341 -14.68 -28.78 13.47
C SER A 341 -15.11 -27.33 13.75
N PRO A 342 -15.61 -27.04 14.97
CA PRO A 342 -16.06 -25.69 15.33
C PRO A 342 -15.02 -24.58 15.08
N GLN A 343 -13.72 -24.91 15.17
CA GLN A 343 -12.62 -23.98 14.91
C GLN A 343 -12.55 -23.61 13.42
N ILE A 344 -12.58 -24.61 12.54
CA ILE A 344 -12.57 -24.42 11.08
C ILE A 344 -13.88 -23.75 10.64
N ARG A 345 -15.04 -24.16 11.19
CA ARG A 345 -16.34 -23.52 10.88
C ARG A 345 -16.26 -21.99 11.04
N ARG A 346 -15.67 -21.50 12.14
CA ARG A 346 -15.53 -20.06 12.40
C ARG A 346 -14.68 -19.34 11.36
N LEU A 347 -13.73 -20.02 10.77
CA LEU A 347 -12.88 -19.44 9.71
C LEU A 347 -13.61 -19.34 8.39
N ILE A 348 -14.40 -20.34 8.00
CA ILE A 348 -14.92 -20.50 6.65
C ILE A 348 -16.33 -19.95 6.43
N TYR A 349 -17.17 -19.82 7.47
CA TYR A 349 -18.52 -19.31 7.28
C TYR A 349 -18.59 -17.77 7.19
N THR A 350 -17.50 -17.06 7.47
CA THR A 350 -17.41 -15.60 7.38
C THR A 350 -16.28 -15.19 6.48
N THR A 351 -16.46 -14.11 5.72
CA THR A 351 -15.40 -13.44 4.96
C THR A 351 -14.64 -12.42 5.79
N THR A 352 -14.78 -12.42 7.12
CA THR A 352 -14.10 -11.51 8.05
C THR A 352 -12.58 -11.40 7.81
N PRO A 353 -11.87 -12.49 7.44
CA PRO A 353 -10.44 -12.38 7.09
C PRO A 353 -10.16 -11.42 5.93
N ILE A 354 -11.09 -11.30 4.98
CA ILE A 354 -10.98 -10.40 3.81
C ILE A 354 -11.55 -9.03 4.12
N GLU A 355 -12.68 -8.93 4.83
CA GLU A 355 -13.36 -7.65 5.10
C GLU A 355 -12.42 -6.62 5.76
N SER A 356 -11.49 -7.05 6.60
CA SER A 356 -10.48 -6.17 7.19
C SER A 356 -9.48 -5.62 6.16
N LEU A 357 -9.08 -6.43 5.19
CA LEU A 357 -8.15 -6.04 4.14
C LEU A 357 -8.83 -5.15 3.08
N THR A 358 -10.01 -5.54 2.61
CA THR A 358 -10.79 -4.76 1.64
C THR A 358 -11.17 -3.39 2.21
N SER A 359 -11.45 -3.31 3.53
CA SER A 359 -11.68 -2.04 4.22
C SER A 359 -10.43 -1.14 4.21
N GLN A 360 -9.23 -1.70 4.42
CA GLN A 360 -7.97 -0.95 4.37
C GLN A 360 -7.67 -0.47 2.95
N ILE A 361 -7.85 -1.31 1.94
CA ILE A 361 -7.67 -0.95 0.52
C ILE A 361 -8.70 0.12 0.11
N GLY A 362 -9.95 0.02 0.56
CA GLY A 362 -10.99 0.99 0.27
C GLY A 362 -10.82 2.36 0.92
N GLN A 363 -9.95 2.50 1.94
CA GLN A 363 -9.60 3.77 2.58
C GLN A 363 -8.52 4.55 1.81
N VAL A 364 -7.82 3.90 0.89
CA VAL A 364 -6.84 4.53 0.00
C VAL A 364 -7.59 5.12 -1.21
N ARG A 365 -8.34 6.22 -0.97
CA ARG A 365 -9.05 6.97 -2.00
C ARG A 365 -8.57 8.41 -2.03
#